data_d1d8f88076bbac03d4351cef06d46d7b
#
_entry.id   d1d8f88076bbac03d4351cef06d46d7b
#
_cell.length_a   1.000
_cell.length_b   1.000
_cell.length_c   1.000
_cell.angle_alpha   90.00
_cell.angle_beta   90.00
_cell.angle_gamma   90.00
#
_symmetry.space_group_name_H-M   'P 1'
#
loop_
_entity.id
_entity.type
_entity.pdbx_description
1 polymer ?
#
loop_
_entity_poly.entity_id
_entity_poly.type
_entity_poly.pdbx_seq_one_letter_code
_entity_poly.pdbx_strand_id
1 'polypeptide(L)'
;MMLSMRTVITTAAVVIAFSAGWLAKTSAQPKVPAPLITYFGHEKVDASFAEALASTGSKDLFARKDRQGRTWAAHANSRGKADEGKLHSHEDWTGVVVIMSGAATFITPGAATTSQGARQTPDGGLLIGPGESHRVGKGDVVIIPPNAPHMYRNIEEPFRYLVVQTP
;
A
#
# COMPACT_ATOMS: atom_id res chain seq x y z
N MET A 1 -76.52 -19.21 -10.48
CA MET A 1 -75.17 -19.51 -10.00
C MET A 1 -74.48 -18.15 -9.66
N MET A 2 -74.62 -17.71 -8.40
CA MET A 2 -74.09 -16.39 -7.97
C MET A 2 -72.70 -16.58 -7.43
N LEU A 3 -71.66 -16.20 -8.19
CA LEU A 3 -70.28 -16.11 -7.66
C LEU A 3 -70.15 -14.84 -6.85
N SER A 4 -69.75 -15.01 -5.61
CA SER A 4 -69.72 -13.99 -4.58
C SER A 4 -68.69 -12.86 -4.92
N MET A 5 -69.19 -11.65 -4.98
CA MET A 5 -68.44 -10.39 -5.20
C MET A 5 -67.42 -10.08 -4.08
N ARG A 6 -67.31 -10.95 -3.09
CA ARG A 6 -66.36 -10.76 -1.96
C ARG A 6 -64.93 -11.21 -2.22
N THR A 7 -64.74 -12.10 -3.21
CA THR A 7 -63.39 -12.64 -3.47
C THR A 7 -62.52 -11.73 -4.35
N VAL A 8 -63.11 -10.81 -5.11
CA VAL A 8 -62.40 -9.93 -6.02
C VAL A 8 -61.77 -8.72 -5.27
N ILE A 9 -62.41 -8.29 -4.17
CA ILE A 9 -61.89 -7.10 -3.43
C ILE A 9 -60.68 -7.44 -2.57
N THR A 10 -60.55 -8.72 -2.13
CA THR A 10 -59.44 -9.13 -1.28
C THR A 10 -58.12 -9.25 -2.08
N THR A 11 -58.21 -9.63 -3.37
CA THR A 11 -57.03 -9.82 -4.23
C THR A 11 -56.45 -8.49 -4.69
N ALA A 12 -57.27 -7.47 -4.89
CA ALA A 12 -56.78 -6.12 -5.28
C ALA A 12 -56.05 -5.41 -4.13
N ALA A 13 -56.50 -5.61 -2.88
CA ALA A 13 -55.87 -4.98 -1.72
C ALA A 13 -54.44 -5.56 -1.42
N VAL A 14 -54.22 -6.84 -1.69
CA VAL A 14 -52.91 -7.50 -1.47
C VAL A 14 -51.89 -7.08 -2.52
N VAL A 15 -52.28 -6.84 -3.76
CA VAL A 15 -51.36 -6.40 -4.83
C VAL A 15 -50.92 -4.94 -4.63
N ILE A 16 -51.80 -4.07 -4.12
CA ILE A 16 -51.45 -2.67 -3.85
C ILE A 16 -50.51 -2.54 -2.63
N ALA A 17 -50.65 -3.41 -1.62
CA ALA A 17 -49.75 -3.43 -0.47
C ALA A 17 -48.35 -3.91 -0.83
N PHE A 18 -48.20 -4.80 -1.80
CA PHE A 18 -46.89 -5.30 -2.25
C PHE A 18 -46.15 -4.30 -3.14
N SER A 19 -46.84 -3.51 -3.94
CA SER A 19 -46.23 -2.48 -4.80
C SER A 19 -45.82 -1.23 -4.01
N ALA A 20 -46.51 -0.86 -2.95
CA ALA A 20 -46.14 0.29 -2.09
C ALA A 20 -44.92 -0.01 -1.20
N GLY A 21 -44.67 -1.26 -0.84
CA GLY A 21 -43.52 -1.68 -0.04
C GLY A 21 -42.19 -1.71 -0.81
N TRP A 22 -42.25 -1.78 -2.16
CA TRP A 22 -41.05 -1.83 -3.01
C TRP A 22 -40.51 -0.46 -3.40
N LEU A 23 -41.36 0.55 -3.42
CA LEU A 23 -40.98 1.92 -3.76
C LEU A 23 -40.34 2.70 -2.58
N ALA A 24 -40.43 2.20 -1.36
CA ALA A 24 -39.89 2.88 -0.18
C ALA A 24 -38.42 2.54 0.15
N LYS A 25 -37.75 1.72 -0.64
CA LYS A 25 -36.32 1.40 -0.48
C LYS A 25 -35.44 2.02 -1.57
N THR A 26 -35.71 3.24 -1.95
CA THR A 26 -34.62 4.09 -2.45
C THR A 26 -33.78 4.47 -1.24
N SER A 27 -32.90 3.56 -0.81
CA SER A 27 -31.90 3.88 0.16
C SER A 27 -31.13 5.08 -0.38
N ALA A 28 -31.26 6.23 0.28
CA ALA A 28 -30.35 7.35 0.07
C ALA A 28 -28.95 6.74 0.19
N GLN A 29 -28.20 6.67 -0.91
CA GLN A 29 -26.82 6.25 -0.83
C GLN A 29 -26.16 7.15 0.21
N PRO A 30 -25.45 6.57 1.18
CA PRO A 30 -24.76 7.40 2.17
C PRO A 30 -23.90 8.37 1.39
N LYS A 31 -24.10 9.66 1.61
CA LYS A 31 -23.32 10.72 0.98
C LYS A 31 -21.89 10.49 1.42
N VAL A 32 -21.07 9.88 0.56
CA VAL A 32 -19.65 9.67 0.84
C VAL A 32 -19.06 11.04 1.09
N PRO A 33 -18.53 11.33 2.28
CA PRO A 33 -17.89 12.61 2.53
C PRO A 33 -16.85 12.88 1.44
N ALA A 34 -16.74 14.12 1.00
CA ALA A 34 -15.67 14.50 0.08
C ALA A 34 -14.33 14.06 0.66
N PRO A 35 -13.38 13.52 -0.15
CA PRO A 35 -12.09 13.11 0.34
C PRO A 35 -11.39 14.33 0.96
N LEU A 36 -11.05 14.22 2.25
CA LEU A 36 -10.30 15.25 2.94
C LEU A 36 -8.82 15.13 2.59
N ILE A 37 -8.16 16.28 2.43
CA ILE A 37 -6.69 16.34 2.32
C ILE A 37 -6.10 15.80 3.64
N THR A 38 -5.12 14.90 3.53
CA THR A 38 -4.31 14.47 4.68
C THR A 38 -2.99 15.22 4.64
N TYR A 39 -2.67 15.94 5.71
CA TYR A 39 -1.45 16.72 5.86
C TYR A 39 -0.64 16.24 7.05
N PHE A 40 0.66 16.08 6.85
CA PHE A 40 1.64 15.80 7.90
C PHE A 40 2.68 16.94 7.91
N GLY A 41 2.72 17.70 8.98
CA GLY A 41 3.79 18.68 9.20
C GLY A 41 5.15 18.00 9.37
N HIS A 42 6.23 18.74 9.10
CA HIS A 42 7.60 18.20 9.17
C HIS A 42 7.92 17.58 10.54
N GLU A 43 7.45 18.19 11.64
CA GLU A 43 7.66 17.69 13.01
C GLU A 43 7.11 16.27 13.18
N LYS A 44 5.90 15.98 12.62
CA LYS A 44 5.31 14.64 12.68
C LYS A 44 6.12 13.66 11.83
N VAL A 45 6.60 14.07 10.68
CA VAL A 45 7.42 13.24 9.79
C VAL A 45 8.74 12.90 10.46
N ASP A 46 9.43 13.90 11.06
CA ASP A 46 10.69 13.71 11.76
C ASP A 46 10.54 12.81 13.00
N ALA A 47 9.48 12.98 13.78
CA ALA A 47 9.16 12.09 14.89
C ALA A 47 8.94 10.65 14.41
N SER A 48 8.29 10.46 13.26
CA SER A 48 8.06 9.12 12.70
C SER A 48 9.37 8.46 12.23
N PHE A 49 10.35 9.20 11.74
CA PHE A 49 11.69 8.66 11.47
C PHE A 49 12.42 8.23 12.74
N ALA A 50 12.29 8.97 13.83
CA ALA A 50 12.87 8.59 15.12
C ALA A 50 12.21 7.32 15.68
N GLU A 51 10.87 7.22 15.61
CA GLU A 51 10.13 6.03 15.99
C GLU A 51 10.50 4.82 15.12
N ALA A 52 10.66 4.99 13.81
CA ALA A 52 11.09 3.95 12.89
C ALA A 52 12.47 3.40 13.27
N LEU A 53 13.43 4.29 13.57
CA LEU A 53 14.78 3.90 13.96
C LEU A 53 14.79 3.11 15.27
N ALA A 54 13.93 3.47 16.22
CA ALA A 54 13.81 2.81 17.52
C ALA A 54 13.04 1.48 17.49
N SER A 55 12.47 1.10 16.36
CA SER A 55 11.62 -0.09 16.23
C SER A 55 12.09 -1.02 15.10
N THR A 56 11.23 -1.23 14.11
CA THR A 56 11.46 -2.17 12.99
C THR A 56 12.10 -1.52 11.76
N GLY A 57 12.49 -0.25 11.86
CA GLY A 57 13.00 0.54 10.73
C GLY A 57 11.90 1.16 9.87
N SER A 58 10.62 1.00 10.22
CA SER A 58 9.47 1.57 9.51
C SER A 58 8.40 2.05 10.47
N LYS A 59 7.75 3.16 10.14
CA LYS A 59 6.60 3.71 10.86
C LYS A 59 5.55 4.22 9.88
N ASP A 60 4.31 3.79 10.04
CA ASP A 60 3.19 4.25 9.24
C ASP A 60 2.86 5.71 9.59
N LEU A 61 2.86 6.57 8.58
CA LEU A 61 2.28 7.90 8.65
C LEU A 61 0.79 7.84 8.33
N PHE A 62 0.44 7.00 7.38
CA PHE A 62 -0.90 6.90 6.85
C PHE A 62 -1.11 5.53 6.20
N ALA A 63 -2.29 4.95 6.40
CA ALA A 63 -2.74 3.79 5.66
C ALA A 63 -4.27 3.82 5.51
N ARG A 64 -4.77 3.53 4.32
CA ARG A 64 -6.20 3.37 4.06
C ARG A 64 -6.44 2.44 2.87
N LYS A 65 -7.65 1.87 2.80
CA LYS A 65 -8.08 1.08 1.65
C LYS A 65 -8.92 1.93 0.70
N ASP A 66 -8.75 1.69 -0.60
CA ASP A 66 -9.63 2.23 -1.63
C ASP A 66 -10.95 1.43 -1.72
N ARG A 67 -11.81 1.78 -2.69
CA ARG A 67 -13.09 1.10 -2.89
C ARG A 67 -12.94 -0.36 -3.36
N GLN A 68 -11.80 -0.71 -3.93
CA GLN A 68 -11.44 -2.06 -4.37
C GLN A 68 -10.74 -2.86 -3.27
N GLY A 69 -10.57 -2.30 -2.08
CA GLY A 69 -9.89 -2.93 -0.96
C GLY A 69 -8.36 -2.88 -1.00
N ARG A 70 -7.75 -2.20 -2.00
CA ARG A 70 -6.31 -2.06 -2.15
C ARG A 70 -5.77 -1.01 -1.19
N THR A 71 -4.58 -1.23 -0.67
CA THR A 71 -3.98 -0.34 0.34
C THR A 71 -3.19 0.79 -0.29
N TRP A 72 -3.51 2.01 0.11
CA TRP A 72 -2.68 3.20 -0.04
C TRP A 72 -2.01 3.50 1.29
N ALA A 73 -0.72 3.71 1.29
CA ALA A 73 0.01 4.01 2.52
C ALA A 73 1.18 4.96 2.30
N ALA A 74 1.61 5.61 3.37
CA ALA A 74 2.86 6.34 3.43
C ALA A 74 3.60 5.93 4.69
N HIS A 75 4.88 5.60 4.56
CA HIS A 75 5.72 5.11 5.63
C HIS A 75 6.98 6.00 5.75
N ALA A 76 7.34 6.33 6.98
CA ALA A 76 8.66 6.86 7.30
C ALA A 76 9.60 5.68 7.60
N ASN A 77 10.72 5.59 6.89
CA ASN A 77 11.69 4.52 7.06
C ASN A 77 13.05 5.08 7.47
N SER A 78 13.67 4.44 8.45
CA SER A 78 15.06 4.68 8.86
C SER A 78 15.84 3.38 8.76
N ARG A 79 17.00 3.42 8.14
CA ARG A 79 17.89 2.26 7.99
C ARG A 79 19.29 2.60 8.47
N GLY A 80 19.93 1.61 9.03
CA GLY A 80 21.33 1.67 9.44
C GLY A 80 22.13 0.54 8.81
N LYS A 81 23.42 0.47 9.14
CA LYS A 81 24.33 -0.56 8.63
C LYS A 81 23.88 -1.98 8.90
N ALA A 82 23.14 -2.21 9.98
CA ALA A 82 22.55 -3.51 10.30
C ALA A 82 21.49 -3.99 9.31
N ASP A 83 20.99 -3.08 8.45
CA ASP A 83 19.99 -3.39 7.43
C ASP A 83 20.60 -3.66 6.05
N GLU A 84 21.92 -3.53 5.93
CA GLU A 84 22.63 -3.76 4.67
C GLU A 84 22.45 -5.19 4.16
N GLY A 85 22.10 -5.32 2.89
CA GLY A 85 21.95 -6.59 2.22
C GLY A 85 20.64 -7.33 2.53
N LYS A 86 19.77 -6.81 3.37
CA LYS A 86 18.42 -7.37 3.56
C LYS A 86 17.62 -7.19 2.27
N LEU A 87 17.17 -8.31 1.72
CA LEU A 87 16.36 -8.32 0.50
C LEU A 87 14.90 -8.06 0.83
N HIS A 88 14.28 -7.14 0.10
CA HIS A 88 12.86 -6.83 0.16
C HIS A 88 12.20 -7.07 -1.19
N SER A 89 10.94 -7.44 -1.18
CA SER A 89 10.07 -7.51 -2.35
C SER A 89 8.63 -7.27 -1.93
N HIS A 90 7.82 -6.70 -2.81
CA HIS A 90 6.41 -6.38 -2.55
C HIS A 90 5.57 -6.93 -3.69
N GLU A 91 4.58 -7.76 -3.42
CA GLU A 91 3.87 -8.54 -4.45
C GLU A 91 2.84 -7.73 -5.22
N ASP A 92 2.15 -6.81 -4.56
CA ASP A 92 0.89 -6.24 -5.06
C ASP A 92 0.82 -4.70 -5.03
N TRP A 93 1.98 -4.02 -4.86
CA TRP A 93 2.00 -2.56 -4.85
C TRP A 93 3.31 -1.97 -5.41
N THR A 94 3.20 -0.77 -5.94
CA THR A 94 4.35 0.03 -6.37
C THR A 94 4.80 0.93 -5.23
N GLY A 95 6.11 0.93 -4.94
CA GLY A 95 6.74 1.84 -4.00
C GLY A 95 7.32 3.07 -4.69
N VAL A 96 6.89 4.26 -4.25
CA VAL A 96 7.61 5.51 -4.58
C VAL A 96 8.44 5.88 -3.37
N VAL A 97 9.75 5.74 -3.48
CA VAL A 97 10.73 6.01 -2.43
C VAL A 97 11.33 7.40 -2.65
N VAL A 98 11.27 8.26 -1.63
CA VAL A 98 11.87 9.59 -1.65
C VAL A 98 12.93 9.66 -0.57
N ILE A 99 14.19 9.87 -0.94
CA ILE A 99 15.30 9.93 0.02
C ILE A 99 15.31 11.31 0.72
N MET A 100 15.19 11.27 2.05
CA MET A 100 15.11 12.48 2.88
C MET A 100 16.45 12.87 3.50
N SER A 101 17.29 11.88 3.85
CA SER A 101 18.64 12.12 4.39
C SER A 101 19.53 10.90 4.27
N GLY A 102 20.85 11.10 4.37
CA GLY A 102 21.85 10.06 4.19
C GLY A 102 21.99 9.64 2.75
N ALA A 103 22.69 8.54 2.54
CA ALA A 103 22.87 7.93 1.22
C ALA A 103 23.02 6.41 1.35
N ALA A 104 22.73 5.69 0.26
CA ALA A 104 22.95 4.24 0.18
C ALA A 104 23.17 3.81 -1.26
N THR A 105 23.68 2.61 -1.45
CA THR A 105 23.68 1.96 -2.75
C THR A 105 22.41 1.11 -2.84
N PHE A 106 21.47 1.53 -3.68
CA PHE A 106 20.26 0.77 -4.00
C PHE A 106 20.57 -0.26 -5.06
N ILE A 107 20.24 -1.51 -4.80
CA ILE A 107 20.57 -2.65 -5.68
C ILE A 107 19.27 -3.40 -5.98
N THR A 108 19.00 -3.61 -7.27
CA THR A 108 17.98 -4.54 -7.74
C THR A 108 18.70 -5.73 -8.37
N PRO A 109 18.54 -6.96 -7.85
CA PRO A 109 19.12 -8.13 -8.51
C PRO A 109 18.47 -8.32 -9.88
N GLY A 110 19.27 -8.65 -10.88
CA GLY A 110 18.77 -8.98 -12.21
C GLY A 110 17.96 -10.28 -12.22
N ALA A 111 17.19 -10.51 -13.29
CA ALA A 111 16.43 -11.75 -13.45
C ALA A 111 17.36 -12.97 -13.53
N ALA A 112 16.97 -14.07 -12.89
CA ALA A 112 17.70 -15.33 -12.97
C ALA A 112 17.72 -15.85 -14.38
N THR A 113 18.90 -16.05 -14.90
CA THR A 113 19.05 -16.77 -16.16
C THR A 113 19.57 -18.20 -15.97
N THR A 114 20.22 -18.52 -14.86
CA THR A 114 20.66 -19.89 -14.52
C THR A 114 20.99 -20.04 -13.04
N SER A 115 20.95 -21.27 -12.51
CA SER A 115 21.29 -21.62 -11.14
C SER A 115 22.78 -21.38 -10.74
N GLN A 116 23.65 -21.00 -11.65
CA GLN A 116 25.07 -20.83 -11.38
C GLN A 116 25.49 -19.44 -10.89
N GLY A 117 24.61 -18.45 -10.91
CA GLY A 117 24.92 -17.09 -10.49
C GLY A 117 24.17 -16.64 -9.19
N ALA A 118 23.42 -17.52 -8.59
CA ALA A 118 22.64 -17.19 -7.40
C ALA A 118 23.54 -17.07 -6.17
N ARG A 119 23.48 -15.91 -5.49
CA ARG A 119 24.08 -15.74 -4.17
C ARG A 119 22.97 -15.70 -3.14
N GLN A 120 23.12 -16.47 -2.06
CA GLN A 120 22.23 -16.37 -0.91
C GLN A 120 22.49 -15.05 -0.18
N THR A 121 21.40 -14.34 0.15
CA THR A 121 21.43 -13.23 1.09
C THR A 121 21.43 -13.76 2.52
N PRO A 122 21.85 -12.95 3.53
CA PRO A 122 21.86 -13.37 4.93
C PRO A 122 20.50 -13.84 5.47
N ASP A 123 19.43 -13.41 4.88
CA ASP A 123 18.03 -13.75 5.20
C ASP A 123 17.46 -14.89 4.35
N GLY A 124 18.32 -15.60 3.58
CA GLY A 124 17.94 -16.77 2.80
C GLY A 124 17.38 -16.48 1.41
N GLY A 125 17.34 -15.23 0.99
CA GLY A 125 16.96 -14.84 -0.36
C GLY A 125 18.01 -15.23 -1.41
N LEU A 126 17.61 -15.31 -2.69
CA LEU A 126 18.50 -15.57 -3.81
C LEU A 126 18.72 -14.28 -4.61
N LEU A 127 19.96 -13.82 -4.69
CA LEU A 127 20.37 -12.78 -5.63
C LEU A 127 20.75 -13.41 -6.97
N ILE A 128 20.08 -13.01 -8.03
CA ILE A 128 20.20 -13.67 -9.32
C ILE A 128 20.63 -12.68 -10.38
N GLY A 129 21.82 -12.90 -10.93
CA GLY A 129 22.40 -12.18 -12.08
C GLY A 129 22.98 -10.79 -11.76
N PRO A 130 23.52 -10.09 -12.76
CA PRO A 130 23.93 -8.71 -12.63
C PRO A 130 22.68 -7.83 -12.53
N GLY A 131 22.42 -7.29 -11.34
CA GLY A 131 21.37 -6.32 -11.13
C GLY A 131 21.81 -4.89 -11.43
N GLU A 132 20.87 -3.98 -11.38
CA GLU A 132 21.17 -2.55 -11.41
C GLU A 132 21.63 -2.09 -10.02
N SER A 133 22.54 -1.13 -10.02
CA SER A 133 23.09 -0.54 -8.78
C SER A 133 23.17 0.97 -8.95
N HIS A 134 22.50 1.70 -8.06
CA HIS A 134 22.46 3.15 -8.08
C HIS A 134 22.87 3.70 -6.73
N ARG A 135 23.78 4.67 -6.71
CA ARG A 135 24.03 5.46 -5.52
C ARG A 135 22.87 6.45 -5.35
N VAL A 136 22.15 6.38 -4.25
CA VAL A 136 21.01 7.25 -3.96
C VAL A 136 21.29 8.11 -2.74
N GLY A 137 20.83 9.36 -2.77
CA GLY A 137 21.03 10.35 -1.71
C GLY A 137 19.83 11.28 -1.59
N LYS A 138 19.94 12.24 -0.68
CA LYS A 138 18.86 13.20 -0.40
C LYS A 138 18.32 13.85 -1.67
N GLY A 139 17.01 13.77 -1.88
CA GLY A 139 16.28 14.32 -3.02
C GLY A 139 16.05 13.33 -4.16
N ASP A 140 16.74 12.19 -4.17
CA ASP A 140 16.52 11.17 -5.18
C ASP A 140 15.18 10.47 -4.97
N VAL A 141 14.59 10.01 -6.08
CA VAL A 141 13.36 9.26 -6.11
C VAL A 141 13.59 7.92 -6.82
N VAL A 142 13.17 6.84 -6.16
CA VAL A 142 13.21 5.49 -6.74
C VAL A 142 11.79 4.97 -6.85
N ILE A 143 11.43 4.43 -8.01
CA ILE A 143 10.14 3.77 -8.21
C ILE A 143 10.39 2.27 -8.30
N ILE A 144 9.75 1.53 -7.38
CA ILE A 144 9.90 0.09 -7.23
C ILE A 144 8.58 -0.56 -7.65
N PRO A 145 8.52 -1.20 -8.82
CA PRO A 145 7.32 -1.91 -9.24
C PRO A 145 7.06 -3.15 -8.39
N PRO A 146 5.83 -3.71 -8.43
CA PRO A 146 5.53 -4.98 -7.77
C PRO A 146 6.51 -6.08 -8.17
N ASN A 147 6.82 -6.96 -7.24
CA ASN A 147 7.73 -8.10 -7.41
C ASN A 147 9.17 -7.75 -7.80
N ALA A 148 9.59 -6.49 -7.67
CA ALA A 148 10.99 -6.11 -7.88
C ALA A 148 11.81 -6.31 -6.59
N PRO A 149 12.66 -7.33 -6.50
CA PRO A 149 13.54 -7.54 -5.36
C PRO A 149 14.54 -6.38 -5.26
N HIS A 150 14.79 -5.89 -4.06
CA HIS A 150 15.71 -4.76 -3.85
C HIS A 150 16.34 -4.81 -2.47
N MET A 151 17.51 -4.18 -2.35
CA MET A 151 18.23 -4.02 -1.08
C MET A 151 19.05 -2.75 -1.07
N TYR A 152 19.52 -2.40 0.14
CA TYR A 152 20.47 -1.30 0.34
C TYR A 152 21.83 -1.83 0.80
N ARG A 153 22.92 -1.20 0.35
CA ARG A 153 24.27 -1.40 0.83
C ARG A 153 25.01 -0.06 0.96
N ASN A 154 26.16 -0.06 1.62
CA ASN A 154 26.97 1.14 1.84
C ASN A 154 26.14 2.28 2.39
N ILE A 155 25.39 1.99 3.45
CA ILE A 155 24.48 2.94 4.09
C ILE A 155 25.29 4.00 4.84
N GLU A 156 25.04 5.27 4.52
CA GLU A 156 25.52 6.45 5.27
C GLU A 156 24.39 6.94 6.16
N GLU A 157 24.59 6.79 7.47
CA GLU A 157 23.58 7.12 8.47
C GLU A 157 23.54 8.63 8.79
N PRO A 158 22.35 9.19 9.13
CA PRO A 158 21.05 8.53 9.18
C PRO A 158 20.41 8.44 7.79
N PHE A 159 20.20 7.23 7.29
CA PHE A 159 19.53 7.01 6.02
C PHE A 159 18.02 6.93 6.22
N ARG A 160 17.32 7.98 5.80
CA ARG A 160 15.87 8.16 5.98
C ARG A 160 15.19 8.37 4.64
N TYR A 161 14.06 7.73 4.45
CA TYR A 161 13.28 7.88 3.24
C TYR A 161 11.78 7.67 3.49
N LEU A 162 10.96 8.36 2.72
CA LEU A 162 9.52 8.11 2.66
C LEU A 162 9.24 7.07 1.60
N VAL A 163 8.29 6.18 1.87
CA VAL A 163 7.71 5.29 0.87
C VAL A 163 6.24 5.61 0.74
N VAL A 164 5.80 5.93 -0.47
CA VAL A 164 4.38 5.98 -0.81
C VAL A 164 4.05 4.67 -1.52
N GLN A 165 3.22 3.88 -0.88
CA GLN A 165 2.67 2.65 -1.43
C GLN A 165 1.44 2.98 -2.25
N THR A 166 1.44 2.55 -3.51
CA THR A 166 0.29 2.68 -4.41
C THR A 166 -0.10 1.30 -4.93
N PRO A 167 -1.41 1.00 -5.00
CA PRO A 167 -1.88 -0.28 -5.53
C PRO A 167 -1.60 -0.44 -7.02
#